data_724918d52395a572f2b4160855714b80
#
_entry.id   724918d52395a572f2b4160855714b80
#
_cell.length_a   1.000
_cell.length_b   1.000
_cell.length_c   1.000
_cell.angle_alpha   90.00
_cell.angle_beta   90.00
_cell.angle_gamma   90.00
#
_symmetry.space_group_name_H-M   'P 1'
#
loop_
_entity.id
_entity.type
_entity.pdbx_description
1 polymer ?
#
loop_
_entity_poly.entity_id
_entity_poly.type
_entity_poly.pdbx_seq_one_letter_code
_entity_poly.pdbx_strand_id
1 'polypeptide(L)'
;MFGKILDVHDYNVKIENLTKRVESSYLGVHIVFEEKFYLVGVITSMTLDAIECTLIGEFTNGKFNNGIIHKPSSSSLIRLINKEEVLLLVGSQELDSKDNLYIGKSLVYDGFNVSARMNDLFSNHFAILGNTGSGKSCCVARLLQNIFYNNETAMPTNAHIVLFDAFGEYNTAFENLGQIPNMAFKYYTTDVKRATNNLVKIPAYFLEVDDLALLLNANDPQQLPIIEKALQLVYIFKSQDAKALQYKSDIIAKSLLDILSSGKQPTQVRDQLIAVLTNYNTPDINLDTIIAQPGYSRTLRQCLNIDNQGKMPAVSLVVDLLSAHAKTDLDKIEVEHNFAYSLEDLYQAFEFALISEGVLSSEKAFDMANTLKVRLHSIINGEHGVYFDVDHFMTKEEFMIDFFTLPENRQRTCQIINMNFAYVDDRFAKILTKIYSKIFFNFATNLKRRASFPIHIVLEEAHRYVQNDTDVEIIGYNIFDRITKEGRKYGVILGFITQRPSELSKTALSQCSNFIVLRMYYPDDLIIIKSMSAKVTDESIERI
;
A
#
# COMPACT_ATOMS: atom_id res chain seq x y z
N MET A 1 -18.91 -26.52 -43.92
CA MET A 1 -17.85 -25.53 -43.76
C MET A 1 -16.56 -26.20 -43.33
N PHE A 2 -16.57 -26.96 -42.27
CA PHE A 2 -15.42 -27.64 -41.72
C PHE A 2 -15.24 -29.01 -42.33
N GLY A 3 -14.02 -29.32 -42.82
CA GLY A 3 -13.61 -30.63 -43.29
C GLY A 3 -12.96 -31.45 -42.19
N LYS A 4 -12.00 -32.29 -42.57
CA LYS A 4 -11.28 -33.14 -41.63
C LYS A 4 -10.20 -32.36 -40.89
N ILE A 5 -9.82 -32.84 -39.71
CA ILE A 5 -8.64 -32.38 -39.01
C ILE A 5 -7.40 -32.79 -39.83
N LEU A 6 -6.59 -31.79 -40.18
CA LEU A 6 -5.37 -31.97 -40.95
C LEU A 6 -4.17 -32.20 -40.05
N ASP A 7 -4.13 -31.48 -38.91
CA ASP A 7 -3.03 -31.54 -37.96
C ASP A 7 -3.50 -31.10 -36.55
N VAL A 8 -2.83 -31.63 -35.52
CA VAL A 8 -3.05 -31.25 -34.11
C VAL A 8 -1.69 -31.10 -33.45
N HIS A 9 -1.29 -29.87 -33.17
CA HIS A 9 -0.04 -29.57 -32.49
C HIS A 9 -0.30 -28.74 -31.22
N ASP A 10 0.01 -29.32 -30.06
CA ASP A 10 -0.26 -28.76 -28.73
C ASP A 10 -1.73 -28.34 -28.55
N TYR A 11 -2.01 -27.06 -28.55
CA TYR A 11 -3.35 -26.49 -28.46
C TYR A 11 -3.90 -26.02 -29.81
N ASN A 12 -3.10 -26.09 -30.86
CA ASN A 12 -3.48 -25.63 -32.19
C ASN A 12 -3.98 -26.83 -33.05
N VAL A 13 -5.11 -26.62 -33.70
CA VAL A 13 -5.74 -27.58 -34.56
C VAL A 13 -5.92 -26.97 -35.95
N LYS A 14 -5.43 -27.65 -36.97
CA LYS A 14 -5.61 -27.26 -38.36
C LYS A 14 -6.69 -28.11 -39.00
N ILE A 15 -7.67 -27.45 -39.62
CA ILE A 15 -8.88 -28.06 -40.18
C ILE A 15 -8.95 -27.72 -41.68
N GLU A 16 -9.42 -28.63 -42.50
CA GLU A 16 -9.67 -28.39 -43.92
C GLU A 16 -10.82 -27.39 -44.10
N ASN A 17 -10.62 -26.35 -44.95
CA ASN A 17 -11.66 -25.40 -45.32
C ASN A 17 -12.43 -25.88 -46.57
N LEU A 18 -13.59 -26.49 -46.36
CA LEU A 18 -14.43 -26.98 -47.46
C LEU A 18 -15.09 -25.88 -48.29
N THR A 19 -15.24 -24.68 -47.74
CA THR A 19 -15.88 -23.56 -48.46
C THR A 19 -14.98 -22.92 -49.50
N LYS A 20 -13.67 -23.15 -49.38
CA LYS A 20 -12.65 -22.50 -50.23
C LYS A 20 -12.79 -20.94 -50.26
N ARG A 21 -13.30 -20.37 -49.18
CA ARG A 21 -13.49 -18.91 -49.02
C ARG A 21 -12.81 -18.46 -47.73
N VAL A 22 -12.36 -17.25 -47.74
CA VAL A 22 -11.81 -16.57 -46.54
C VAL A 22 -12.80 -15.52 -46.10
N GLU A 23 -13.38 -15.72 -44.94
CA GLU A 23 -14.38 -14.79 -44.35
C GLU A 23 -13.89 -14.34 -42.97
N SER A 24 -13.50 -13.08 -42.87
CA SER A 24 -12.99 -12.50 -41.63
C SER A 24 -14.02 -12.48 -40.48
N SER A 25 -15.31 -12.60 -40.79
CA SER A 25 -16.40 -12.72 -39.81
C SER A 25 -16.31 -13.96 -38.91
N TYR A 26 -15.58 -14.98 -39.32
CA TYR A 26 -15.36 -16.18 -38.53
C TYR A 26 -14.16 -16.10 -37.60
N LEU A 27 -13.30 -15.13 -37.77
CA LEU A 27 -12.17 -14.94 -36.85
C LEU A 27 -12.66 -14.59 -35.43
N GLY A 28 -12.19 -15.36 -34.44
CA GLY A 28 -12.63 -15.24 -33.04
C GLY A 28 -13.94 -15.95 -32.72
N VAL A 29 -14.60 -16.56 -33.69
CA VAL A 29 -15.77 -17.41 -33.45
C VAL A 29 -15.33 -18.74 -32.87
N HIS A 30 -16.13 -19.27 -31.97
CA HIS A 30 -15.85 -20.55 -31.31
C HIS A 30 -16.44 -21.70 -32.11
N ILE A 31 -15.68 -22.79 -32.12
CA ILE A 31 -16.07 -24.07 -32.71
C ILE A 31 -16.00 -25.16 -31.67
N VAL A 32 -16.81 -26.19 -31.85
CA VAL A 32 -16.86 -27.37 -30.98
C VAL A 32 -16.42 -28.60 -31.77
N PHE A 33 -15.48 -29.35 -31.20
CA PHE A 33 -15.09 -30.68 -31.65
C PHE A 33 -15.86 -31.69 -30.81
N GLU A 34 -16.78 -32.36 -31.43
CA GLU A 34 -17.70 -33.28 -30.78
C GLU A 34 -17.30 -34.72 -31.08
N GLU A 35 -17.04 -35.47 -30.02
CA GLU A 35 -16.79 -36.92 -30.07
C GLU A 35 -17.30 -37.53 -28.75
N LYS A 36 -16.45 -38.11 -27.91
CA LYS A 36 -16.76 -38.49 -26.52
C LYS A 36 -16.75 -37.28 -25.57
N PHE A 37 -16.05 -36.28 -26.00
CA PHE A 37 -15.84 -35.02 -25.26
C PHE A 37 -16.18 -33.85 -26.18
N TYR A 38 -16.59 -32.72 -25.58
CA TYR A 38 -16.93 -31.51 -26.33
C TYR A 38 -15.81 -30.48 -26.09
N LEU A 39 -14.84 -30.46 -26.99
CA LEU A 39 -13.71 -29.53 -26.93
C LEU A 39 -14.09 -28.23 -27.62
N VAL A 40 -13.66 -27.12 -27.06
CA VAL A 40 -13.93 -25.79 -27.62
C VAL A 40 -12.63 -25.18 -28.14
N GLY A 41 -12.66 -24.72 -29.38
CA GLY A 41 -11.57 -23.97 -30.00
C GLY A 41 -12.05 -22.60 -30.51
N VAL A 42 -11.13 -21.67 -30.65
CA VAL A 42 -11.34 -20.34 -31.28
C VAL A 42 -10.66 -20.33 -32.63
N ILE A 43 -11.37 -19.91 -33.69
CA ILE A 43 -10.78 -19.72 -35.00
C ILE A 43 -9.81 -18.55 -34.96
N THR A 44 -8.54 -18.82 -35.22
CA THR A 44 -7.45 -17.84 -35.15
C THR A 44 -7.03 -17.37 -36.52
N SER A 45 -7.04 -18.28 -37.53
CA SER A 45 -6.67 -17.96 -38.89
C SER A 45 -7.54 -18.74 -39.89
N MET A 46 -7.75 -18.16 -41.06
CA MET A 46 -8.51 -18.79 -42.13
C MET A 46 -7.86 -18.50 -43.47
N THR A 47 -7.53 -19.57 -44.19
CA THR A 47 -7.02 -19.53 -45.57
C THR A 47 -7.99 -20.25 -46.52
N LEU A 48 -7.73 -20.21 -47.81
CA LEU A 48 -8.58 -20.95 -48.81
C LEU A 48 -8.63 -22.45 -48.53
N ASP A 49 -7.52 -23.01 -48.02
CA ASP A 49 -7.39 -24.48 -47.87
C ASP A 49 -7.54 -24.92 -46.40
N ALA A 50 -7.27 -24.07 -45.43
CA ALA A 50 -7.24 -24.46 -44.04
C ALA A 50 -7.81 -23.39 -43.10
N ILE A 51 -8.34 -23.85 -41.97
CA ILE A 51 -8.77 -23.04 -40.82
C ILE A 51 -7.89 -23.48 -39.66
N GLU A 52 -7.23 -22.55 -39.03
CA GLU A 52 -6.48 -22.76 -37.78
C GLU A 52 -7.31 -22.32 -36.59
N CYS A 53 -7.29 -23.11 -35.53
CA CYS A 53 -7.99 -22.80 -34.30
C CYS A 53 -7.14 -23.19 -33.08
N THR A 54 -7.27 -22.42 -32.01
CA THR A 54 -6.64 -22.72 -30.74
C THR A 54 -7.67 -23.26 -29.77
N LEU A 55 -7.41 -24.42 -29.18
CA LEU A 55 -8.27 -25.01 -28.16
C LEU A 55 -8.20 -24.20 -26.87
N ILE A 56 -9.37 -23.94 -26.27
CA ILE A 56 -9.46 -23.10 -25.05
C ILE A 56 -10.01 -23.84 -23.81
N GLY A 57 -10.72 -24.94 -24.03
CA GLY A 57 -11.33 -25.72 -22.94
C GLY A 57 -12.26 -26.82 -23.45
N GLU A 58 -13.02 -27.38 -22.53
CA GLU A 58 -13.99 -28.45 -22.79
C GLU A 58 -15.28 -28.29 -21.99
N PHE A 59 -16.40 -28.72 -22.57
CA PHE A 59 -17.66 -28.85 -21.85
C PHE A 59 -17.72 -30.18 -21.12
N THR A 60 -17.90 -30.15 -19.82
CA THR A 60 -18.04 -31.35 -18.99
C THR A 60 -19.18 -31.12 -17.98
N ASN A 61 -20.12 -32.07 -17.90
CA ASN A 61 -21.26 -32.01 -16.99
C ASN A 61 -22.06 -30.69 -17.09
N GLY A 62 -22.29 -30.18 -18.30
CA GLY A 62 -23.04 -28.96 -18.54
C GLY A 62 -22.33 -27.66 -18.12
N LYS A 63 -21.02 -27.71 -17.90
CA LYS A 63 -20.20 -26.54 -17.57
C LYS A 63 -19.01 -26.43 -18.51
N PHE A 64 -18.60 -25.20 -18.79
CA PHE A 64 -17.34 -24.93 -19.46
C PHE A 64 -16.19 -24.96 -18.48
N ASN A 65 -15.19 -25.77 -18.74
CA ASN A 65 -13.96 -25.86 -17.96
C ASN A 65 -12.80 -25.33 -18.79
N ASN A 66 -12.11 -24.34 -18.22
CA ASN A 66 -10.85 -23.87 -18.76
C ASN A 66 -9.77 -24.93 -18.57
N GLY A 67 -9.17 -25.37 -19.66
CA GLY A 67 -8.15 -26.41 -19.65
C GLY A 67 -8.56 -27.53 -20.59
N ILE A 68 -7.57 -28.26 -21.11
CA ILE A 68 -7.75 -29.28 -22.12
C ILE A 68 -7.08 -30.54 -21.61
N ILE A 69 -7.89 -31.52 -21.30
CA ILE A 69 -7.43 -32.86 -20.91
C ILE A 69 -7.36 -33.77 -22.15
N HIS A 70 -8.31 -33.58 -23.06
CA HIS A 70 -8.45 -34.41 -24.25
C HIS A 70 -8.02 -33.64 -25.51
N LYS A 71 -7.64 -34.37 -26.56
CA LYS A 71 -7.34 -33.79 -27.88
C LYS A 71 -8.35 -34.32 -28.90
N PRO A 72 -8.74 -33.48 -29.89
CA PRO A 72 -9.65 -33.96 -30.94
C PRO A 72 -8.94 -34.96 -31.84
N SER A 73 -9.70 -35.95 -32.34
CA SER A 73 -9.22 -36.94 -33.28
C SER A 73 -9.72 -36.64 -34.69
N SER A 74 -9.19 -37.37 -35.68
CA SER A 74 -9.65 -37.24 -37.07
C SER A 74 -11.12 -37.62 -37.28
N SER A 75 -11.76 -38.27 -36.29
CA SER A 75 -13.18 -38.64 -36.30
C SER A 75 -14.09 -37.63 -35.63
N SER A 76 -13.53 -36.59 -34.98
CA SER A 76 -14.33 -35.57 -34.30
C SER A 76 -15.20 -34.79 -35.30
N LEU A 77 -16.48 -34.64 -34.97
CA LEU A 77 -17.39 -33.77 -35.71
C LEU A 77 -17.10 -32.31 -35.35
N ILE A 78 -16.92 -31.45 -36.36
CA ILE A 78 -16.58 -30.05 -36.17
C ILE A 78 -17.79 -29.19 -36.53
N ARG A 79 -18.25 -28.38 -35.60
CA ARG A 79 -19.38 -27.47 -35.81
C ARG A 79 -19.17 -26.12 -35.12
N LEU A 80 -19.94 -25.12 -35.50
CA LEU A 80 -20.02 -23.88 -34.77
C LEU A 80 -20.64 -24.13 -33.40
N ILE A 81 -20.20 -23.36 -32.43
CA ILE A 81 -20.79 -23.33 -31.09
C ILE A 81 -22.27 -22.91 -31.17
N ASN A 82 -23.15 -23.53 -30.42
CA ASN A 82 -24.56 -23.17 -30.37
C ASN A 82 -24.85 -22.10 -29.32
N LYS A 83 -26.08 -21.56 -29.31
CA LYS A 83 -26.47 -20.48 -28.43
C LYS A 83 -26.36 -20.85 -26.94
N GLU A 84 -26.73 -22.06 -26.57
CA GLU A 84 -26.68 -22.52 -25.17
C GLU A 84 -25.25 -22.69 -24.70
N GLU A 85 -24.38 -23.20 -25.57
CA GLU A 85 -22.95 -23.35 -25.30
C GLU A 85 -22.25 -21.97 -25.21
N VAL A 86 -22.66 -20.99 -26.03
CA VAL A 86 -22.16 -19.61 -25.90
C VAL A 86 -22.56 -19.02 -24.55
N LEU A 87 -23.79 -19.26 -24.08
CA LEU A 87 -24.22 -18.81 -22.73
C LEU A 87 -23.38 -19.44 -21.63
N LEU A 88 -23.03 -20.73 -21.77
CA LEU A 88 -22.11 -21.39 -20.83
C LEU A 88 -20.69 -20.79 -20.90
N LEU A 89 -20.20 -20.52 -22.12
CA LEU A 89 -18.86 -19.98 -22.33
C LEU A 89 -18.69 -18.56 -21.75
N VAL A 90 -19.68 -17.68 -21.98
CA VAL A 90 -19.64 -16.28 -21.52
C VAL A 90 -20.20 -16.09 -20.09
N GLY A 91 -20.61 -17.17 -19.43
CA GLY A 91 -21.08 -17.13 -18.04
C GLY A 91 -22.47 -16.53 -17.84
N SER A 92 -23.25 -16.31 -18.92
CA SER A 92 -24.53 -15.59 -18.85
C SER A 92 -25.73 -16.46 -18.42
N GLN A 93 -25.56 -17.77 -18.24
CA GLN A 93 -26.64 -18.63 -17.69
C GLN A 93 -26.93 -18.42 -16.20
N GLU A 94 -26.05 -17.77 -15.47
CA GLU A 94 -26.18 -17.53 -14.03
C GLU A 94 -26.50 -16.05 -13.72
N LEU A 95 -27.09 -15.30 -14.66
CA LEU A 95 -27.44 -13.87 -14.46
C LEU A 95 -28.39 -13.63 -13.26
N ASP A 96 -29.16 -14.65 -12.86
CA ASP A 96 -30.03 -14.61 -11.68
C ASP A 96 -29.30 -15.01 -10.39
N SER A 97 -28.04 -15.44 -10.45
CA SER A 97 -27.28 -15.76 -9.25
C SER A 97 -26.76 -14.49 -8.58
N LYS A 98 -26.80 -14.49 -7.26
CA LYS A 98 -26.37 -13.35 -6.42
C LYS A 98 -24.89 -12.98 -6.57
N ASP A 99 -24.08 -13.83 -7.22
CA ASP A 99 -22.65 -13.66 -7.42
C ASP A 99 -22.29 -13.13 -8.82
N ASN A 100 -23.27 -12.90 -9.69
CA ASN A 100 -23.00 -12.46 -11.07
C ASN A 100 -22.80 -10.94 -11.17
N LEU A 101 -21.68 -10.56 -11.75
CA LEU A 101 -21.32 -9.19 -12.08
C LEU A 101 -21.41 -8.98 -13.60
N TYR A 102 -22.29 -8.11 -14.03
CA TYR A 102 -22.37 -7.72 -15.43
C TYR A 102 -21.14 -6.87 -15.83
N ILE A 103 -20.45 -7.30 -16.90
CA ILE A 103 -19.25 -6.63 -17.42
C ILE A 103 -19.59 -5.79 -18.65
N GLY A 104 -20.35 -6.37 -19.61
CA GLY A 104 -20.66 -5.70 -20.86
C GLY A 104 -21.36 -6.60 -21.87
N LYS A 105 -21.35 -6.21 -23.13
CA LYS A 105 -21.89 -7.01 -24.24
C LYS A 105 -20.78 -7.58 -25.08
N SER A 106 -20.96 -8.81 -25.56
CA SER A 106 -20.02 -9.47 -26.48
C SER A 106 -19.99 -8.74 -27.82
N LEU A 107 -18.78 -8.48 -28.34
CA LEU A 107 -18.58 -7.99 -29.71
C LEU A 107 -18.61 -9.10 -30.75
N VAL A 108 -18.33 -10.33 -30.32
CA VAL A 108 -18.29 -11.52 -31.22
C VAL A 108 -19.68 -12.14 -31.39
N TYR A 109 -20.48 -12.11 -30.31
CA TYR A 109 -21.83 -12.69 -30.31
C TYR A 109 -22.86 -11.60 -30.04
N ASP A 110 -23.53 -11.12 -31.07
CA ASP A 110 -24.52 -10.04 -30.95
C ASP A 110 -25.66 -10.45 -30.00
N GLY A 111 -26.03 -9.49 -29.13
CA GLY A 111 -27.09 -9.67 -28.14
C GLY A 111 -26.72 -10.50 -26.90
N PHE A 112 -25.46 -10.97 -26.77
CA PHE A 112 -25.03 -11.69 -25.57
C PHE A 112 -24.41 -10.77 -24.54
N ASN A 113 -24.92 -10.85 -23.33
CA ASN A 113 -24.33 -10.19 -22.15
C ASN A 113 -23.18 -11.03 -21.62
N VAL A 114 -22.07 -10.37 -21.28
CA VAL A 114 -20.91 -10.97 -20.62
C VAL A 114 -20.96 -10.63 -19.14
N SER A 115 -20.89 -11.64 -18.31
CA SER A 115 -20.80 -11.50 -16.85
C SER A 115 -19.66 -12.34 -16.29
N ALA A 116 -19.18 -11.99 -15.10
CA ALA A 116 -18.24 -12.77 -14.34
C ALA A 116 -18.80 -13.02 -12.94
N ARG A 117 -18.31 -14.06 -12.27
CA ARG A 117 -18.60 -14.24 -10.85
C ARG A 117 -17.81 -13.20 -10.06
N MET A 118 -18.51 -12.43 -9.22
CA MET A 118 -17.93 -11.38 -8.40
C MET A 118 -16.84 -11.93 -7.48
N ASN A 119 -17.11 -13.06 -6.83
CA ASN A 119 -16.14 -13.71 -5.97
C ASN A 119 -14.90 -14.19 -6.71
N ASP A 120 -15.04 -14.75 -7.91
CA ASP A 120 -13.90 -15.20 -8.70
C ASP A 120 -13.02 -14.01 -9.13
N LEU A 121 -13.63 -12.87 -9.46
CA LEU A 121 -12.92 -11.67 -9.89
C LEU A 121 -12.19 -10.98 -8.73
N PHE A 122 -12.88 -10.81 -7.58
CA PHE A 122 -12.40 -9.98 -6.48
C PHE A 122 -11.84 -10.74 -5.27
N SER A 123 -11.86 -12.08 -5.24
CA SER A 123 -11.20 -12.85 -4.18
C SER A 123 -9.71 -13.05 -4.39
N ASN A 124 -9.18 -12.58 -5.52
CA ASN A 124 -7.78 -12.63 -5.89
C ASN A 124 -7.29 -11.24 -6.31
N HIS A 125 -5.97 -11.04 -6.32
CA HIS A 125 -5.38 -9.83 -6.88
C HIS A 125 -5.71 -9.75 -8.36
N PHE A 126 -6.01 -8.54 -8.84
CA PHE A 126 -6.42 -8.31 -10.23
C PHE A 126 -5.72 -7.08 -10.81
N ALA A 127 -5.68 -7.02 -12.14
CA ALA A 127 -5.15 -5.86 -12.84
C ALA A 127 -6.07 -5.42 -13.99
N ILE A 128 -6.20 -4.10 -14.16
CA ILE A 128 -6.92 -3.46 -15.27
C ILE A 128 -5.90 -2.64 -16.04
N LEU A 129 -5.62 -3.09 -17.26
CA LEU A 129 -4.55 -2.61 -18.11
C LEU A 129 -5.10 -1.90 -19.34
N GLY A 130 -4.47 -0.82 -19.78
CA GLY A 130 -4.89 -0.12 -21.00
C GLY A 130 -4.26 1.26 -21.12
N ASN A 131 -4.05 1.74 -22.32
CA ASN A 131 -3.46 3.04 -22.59
C ASN A 131 -4.36 4.21 -22.18
N THR A 132 -3.79 5.41 -22.16
CA THR A 132 -4.56 6.66 -22.01
C THR A 132 -5.63 6.73 -23.10
N GLY A 133 -6.86 7.07 -22.70
CA GLY A 133 -8.00 7.13 -23.63
C GLY A 133 -8.60 5.78 -24.03
N SER A 134 -8.14 4.66 -23.49
CA SER A 134 -8.74 3.34 -23.70
C SER A 134 -10.03 3.11 -22.91
N GLY A 135 -10.40 4.04 -22.01
CA GLY A 135 -11.58 3.93 -21.17
C GLY A 135 -11.36 3.26 -19.82
N LYS A 136 -10.10 3.16 -19.32
CA LYS A 136 -9.77 2.53 -18.01
C LYS A 136 -10.61 3.07 -16.86
N SER A 137 -10.57 4.38 -16.61
CA SER A 137 -11.28 5.00 -15.48
C SER A 137 -12.80 4.77 -15.59
N CYS A 138 -13.37 4.88 -16.80
CA CYS A 138 -14.79 4.56 -17.03
C CYS A 138 -15.09 3.08 -16.79
N CYS A 139 -14.21 2.16 -17.22
CA CYS A 139 -14.36 0.72 -17.00
C CYS A 139 -14.34 0.40 -15.50
N VAL A 140 -13.37 0.93 -14.75
CA VAL A 140 -13.26 0.75 -13.31
C VAL A 140 -14.48 1.32 -12.59
N ALA A 141 -14.85 2.57 -12.87
CA ALA A 141 -16.02 3.20 -12.27
C ALA A 141 -17.28 2.36 -12.51
N ARG A 142 -17.50 1.92 -13.77
CA ARG A 142 -18.67 1.12 -14.13
C ARG A 142 -18.66 -0.26 -13.49
N LEU A 143 -17.50 -0.91 -13.43
CA LEU A 143 -17.35 -2.21 -12.80
C LEU A 143 -17.69 -2.13 -11.31
N LEU A 144 -17.14 -1.14 -10.59
CA LEU A 144 -17.43 -0.92 -9.16
C LEU A 144 -18.89 -0.50 -8.93
N GLN A 145 -19.47 0.34 -9.79
CA GLN A 145 -20.88 0.67 -9.72
C GLN A 145 -21.77 -0.58 -9.91
N ASN A 146 -21.45 -1.45 -10.86
CA ASN A 146 -22.25 -2.64 -11.16
C ASN A 146 -22.29 -3.65 -9.99
N ILE A 147 -21.28 -3.66 -9.10
CA ILE A 147 -21.30 -4.45 -7.87
C ILE A 147 -22.52 -4.09 -7.00
N PHE A 148 -22.90 -2.82 -6.98
CA PHE A 148 -23.92 -2.30 -6.07
C PHE A 148 -25.26 -2.01 -6.77
N TYR A 149 -25.27 -1.56 -8.02
CA TYR A 149 -26.52 -1.24 -8.73
C TYR A 149 -27.34 -2.47 -9.14
N ASN A 150 -26.70 -3.57 -9.48
CA ASN A 150 -27.39 -4.75 -10.03
C ASN A 150 -27.75 -5.79 -8.96
N ASN A 151 -27.45 -5.56 -7.69
CA ASN A 151 -27.60 -6.52 -6.61
C ASN A 151 -28.42 -5.99 -5.43
N GLU A 152 -29.60 -5.38 -5.67
CA GLU A 152 -30.46 -4.84 -4.60
C GLU A 152 -30.78 -5.86 -3.51
N THR A 153 -30.92 -7.14 -3.87
CA THR A 153 -31.27 -8.23 -2.93
C THR A 153 -30.05 -8.94 -2.32
N ALA A 154 -28.85 -8.70 -2.84
CA ALA A 154 -27.64 -9.42 -2.43
C ALA A 154 -26.39 -8.51 -2.40
N MET A 155 -26.60 -7.27 -2.01
CA MET A 155 -25.50 -6.30 -1.88
C MET A 155 -24.37 -6.84 -0.99
N PRO A 156 -23.11 -6.76 -1.41
CA PRO A 156 -21.97 -7.17 -0.60
C PRO A 156 -21.70 -6.14 0.52
N THR A 157 -22.48 -6.17 1.58
CA THR A 157 -22.39 -5.21 2.70
C THR A 157 -21.07 -5.28 3.45
N ASN A 158 -20.37 -6.43 3.39
CA ASN A 158 -19.05 -6.61 3.99
C ASN A 158 -17.90 -6.46 2.95
N ALA A 159 -18.12 -5.71 1.88
CA ALA A 159 -17.05 -5.31 0.96
C ALA A 159 -16.52 -3.93 1.37
N HIS A 160 -15.20 -3.77 1.42
CA HIS A 160 -14.54 -2.50 1.72
C HIS A 160 -13.51 -2.22 0.64
N ILE A 161 -13.85 -1.33 -0.28
CA ILE A 161 -13.01 -0.95 -1.41
C ILE A 161 -12.40 0.41 -1.12
N VAL A 162 -11.09 0.46 -0.96
CA VAL A 162 -10.32 1.69 -0.80
C VAL A 162 -9.64 1.98 -2.13
N LEU A 163 -10.08 3.02 -2.82
CA LEU A 163 -9.53 3.46 -4.09
C LEU A 163 -8.56 4.63 -3.87
N PHE A 164 -7.30 4.44 -4.22
CA PHE A 164 -6.30 5.50 -4.29
C PHE A 164 -6.39 6.15 -5.67
N ASP A 165 -7.10 7.26 -5.72
CA ASP A 165 -7.45 8.02 -6.91
C ASP A 165 -6.35 9.05 -7.20
N ALA A 166 -5.49 8.74 -8.16
CA ALA A 166 -4.31 9.54 -8.47
C ALA A 166 -4.64 10.93 -9.02
N PHE A 167 -5.77 11.06 -9.74
CA PHE A 167 -6.16 12.29 -10.43
C PHE A 167 -7.46 12.93 -9.94
N GLY A 168 -8.16 12.29 -8.99
CA GLY A 168 -9.42 12.80 -8.44
C GLY A 168 -10.62 12.63 -9.37
N GLU A 169 -10.60 11.60 -10.24
CA GLU A 169 -11.64 11.42 -11.28
C GLU A 169 -12.87 10.66 -10.78
N TYR A 170 -12.76 9.90 -9.68
CA TYR A 170 -13.80 8.94 -9.29
C TYR A 170 -14.86 9.47 -8.34
N ASN A 171 -14.66 10.63 -7.70
CA ASN A 171 -15.61 11.14 -6.73
C ASN A 171 -17.02 11.30 -7.33
N THR A 172 -17.11 11.95 -8.48
CA THR A 172 -18.40 12.17 -9.18
C THR A 172 -19.05 10.87 -9.65
N ALA A 173 -18.26 9.84 -9.93
CA ALA A 173 -18.78 8.53 -10.33
C ALA A 173 -19.45 7.80 -9.16
N PHE A 174 -19.01 8.06 -7.91
CA PHE A 174 -19.44 7.30 -6.74
C PHE A 174 -20.36 8.07 -5.78
N GLU A 175 -20.45 9.40 -5.86
CA GLU A 175 -21.25 10.20 -4.93
C GLU A 175 -22.73 9.76 -4.88
N ASN A 176 -23.30 9.36 -6.02
CA ASN A 176 -24.68 8.89 -6.11
C ASN A 176 -24.89 7.48 -5.55
N LEU A 177 -23.84 6.70 -5.33
CA LEU A 177 -23.96 5.37 -4.74
C LEU A 177 -24.45 5.42 -3.30
N GLY A 178 -24.18 6.50 -2.58
CA GLY A 178 -24.71 6.71 -1.22
C GLY A 178 -26.24 6.78 -1.13
N GLN A 179 -26.95 6.94 -2.26
CA GLN A 179 -28.42 6.90 -2.33
C GLN A 179 -28.97 5.48 -2.36
N ILE A 180 -28.14 4.46 -2.63
CA ILE A 180 -28.55 3.06 -2.61
C ILE A 180 -28.77 2.63 -1.15
N PRO A 181 -29.91 2.01 -0.83
CA PRO A 181 -30.16 1.51 0.52
C PRO A 181 -29.03 0.58 0.99
N ASN A 182 -28.58 0.76 2.23
CA ASN A 182 -27.51 -0.01 2.85
C ASN A 182 -26.10 0.14 2.24
N MET A 183 -25.88 1.02 1.27
CA MET A 183 -24.57 1.39 0.78
C MET A 183 -24.07 2.69 1.43
N ALA A 184 -22.78 2.74 1.78
CA ALA A 184 -22.11 3.93 2.26
C ALA A 184 -20.86 4.21 1.41
N PHE A 185 -20.73 5.47 1.01
CA PHE A 185 -19.58 6.01 0.29
C PHE A 185 -18.89 7.07 1.14
N LYS A 186 -17.58 7.08 1.14
CA LYS A 186 -16.77 8.08 1.84
C LYS A 186 -15.69 8.63 0.92
N TYR A 187 -15.42 9.91 1.06
CA TYR A 187 -14.44 10.61 0.24
C TYR A 187 -13.42 11.32 1.12
N TYR A 188 -12.15 11.07 0.84
CA TYR A 188 -11.01 11.79 1.42
C TYR A 188 -10.25 12.53 0.32
N THR A 189 -9.64 13.65 0.67
CA THR A 189 -8.87 14.46 -0.28
C THR A 189 -7.55 14.93 0.33
N THR A 190 -6.58 15.17 -0.53
CA THR A 190 -5.34 15.87 -0.21
C THR A 190 -5.42 17.38 -0.50
N ASP A 191 -6.58 17.90 -0.93
CA ASP A 191 -6.79 19.33 -1.11
C ASP A 191 -6.98 20.05 0.23
N VAL A 192 -5.90 20.56 0.79
CA VAL A 192 -5.91 21.30 2.08
C VAL A 192 -6.81 22.53 2.06
N LYS A 193 -6.99 23.15 0.89
CA LYS A 193 -7.77 24.39 0.76
C LYS A 193 -9.27 24.16 0.77
N ARG A 194 -9.73 23.01 0.29
CA ARG A 194 -11.15 22.66 0.15
C ARG A 194 -11.62 21.59 1.13
N ALA A 195 -10.68 20.88 1.77
CA ALA A 195 -11.03 19.87 2.75
C ALA A 195 -11.72 20.52 3.97
N THR A 196 -12.82 19.91 4.39
CA THR A 196 -13.48 20.24 5.67
C THR A 196 -13.05 19.23 6.73
N ASN A 197 -13.77 18.12 6.87
CA ASN A 197 -13.46 17.03 7.81
C ASN A 197 -12.98 15.76 7.10
N ASN A 198 -12.61 15.87 5.83
CA ASN A 198 -12.25 14.76 4.95
C ASN A 198 -10.82 14.85 4.40
N LEU A 199 -9.95 15.60 5.07
CA LEU A 199 -8.53 15.62 4.72
C LEU A 199 -7.92 14.25 5.01
N VAL A 200 -7.09 13.78 4.09
CA VAL A 200 -6.24 12.60 4.31
C VAL A 200 -5.30 12.89 5.47
N LYS A 201 -5.40 12.15 6.57
CA LYS A 201 -4.55 12.35 7.76
C LYS A 201 -4.09 11.02 8.34
N ILE A 202 -2.84 10.96 8.76
CA ILE A 202 -2.25 9.85 9.51
C ILE A 202 -1.63 10.42 10.78
N PRO A 203 -2.04 9.99 11.99
CA PRO A 203 -1.39 10.45 13.20
C PRO A 203 0.13 10.21 13.19
N ALA A 204 0.93 11.23 13.50
CA ALA A 204 2.38 11.10 13.50
C ALA A 204 2.86 9.93 14.37
N TYR A 205 2.19 9.68 15.50
CA TYR A 205 2.50 8.59 16.44
C TYR A 205 2.09 7.18 15.95
N PHE A 206 1.51 7.06 14.74
CA PHE A 206 1.31 5.75 14.07
C PHE A 206 2.52 5.33 13.23
N LEU A 207 3.38 6.30 12.90
CA LEU A 207 4.55 6.05 12.06
C LEU A 207 5.58 5.21 12.82
N GLU A 208 5.93 4.11 12.23
CA GLU A 208 6.97 3.19 12.71
C GLU A 208 8.31 3.54 12.02
N VAL A 209 9.39 2.84 12.39
CA VAL A 209 10.73 3.08 11.83
C VAL A 209 10.73 3.03 10.30
N ASP A 210 10.05 2.02 9.73
CA ASP A 210 9.97 1.83 8.27
C ASP A 210 9.24 2.99 7.59
N ASP A 211 8.14 3.46 8.20
CA ASP A 211 7.32 4.56 7.66
C ASP A 211 8.11 5.87 7.66
N LEU A 212 8.86 6.11 8.74
CA LEU A 212 9.75 7.27 8.84
C LEU A 212 10.95 7.15 7.89
N ALA A 213 11.48 5.96 7.68
CA ALA A 213 12.54 5.73 6.71
C ALA A 213 12.08 6.13 5.29
N LEU A 214 10.87 5.73 4.91
CA LEU A 214 10.25 6.13 3.64
C LEU A 214 9.98 7.64 3.59
N LEU A 215 9.37 8.20 4.63
CA LEU A 215 9.00 9.61 4.72
C LEU A 215 10.22 10.52 4.66
N LEU A 216 11.28 10.18 5.40
CA LEU A 216 12.53 10.91 5.46
C LEU A 216 13.50 10.55 4.31
N ASN A 217 13.07 9.66 3.38
CA ASN A 217 13.88 9.21 2.26
C ASN A 217 15.25 8.66 2.69
N ALA A 218 15.26 7.77 3.67
CA ALA A 218 16.46 7.05 4.06
C ALA A 218 17.04 6.31 2.83
N ASN A 219 18.33 6.38 2.67
CA ASN A 219 19.07 5.81 1.53
C ASN A 219 20.24 4.92 1.97
N ASP A 220 20.43 4.75 3.27
CA ASP A 220 21.42 3.87 3.88
C ASP A 220 20.76 3.12 5.06
N PRO A 221 20.84 1.78 5.14
CA PRO A 221 20.30 1.02 6.26
C PRO A 221 20.82 1.46 7.63
N GLN A 222 21.99 2.08 7.70
CA GLN A 222 22.56 2.63 8.93
C GLN A 222 21.76 3.81 9.51
N GLN A 223 20.82 4.39 8.73
CA GLN A 223 19.90 5.42 9.21
C GLN A 223 18.74 4.85 10.04
N LEU A 224 18.40 3.57 9.89
CA LEU A 224 17.31 2.93 10.64
C LEU A 224 17.53 2.95 12.16
N PRO A 225 18.70 2.56 12.69
CA PRO A 225 18.97 2.66 14.12
C PRO A 225 18.85 4.10 14.68
N ILE A 226 19.19 5.10 13.85
CA ILE A 226 19.06 6.52 14.25
C ILE A 226 17.58 6.91 14.38
N ILE A 227 16.75 6.49 13.41
CA ILE A 227 15.30 6.70 13.44
C ILE A 227 14.68 5.98 14.64
N GLU A 228 15.07 4.73 14.88
CA GLU A 228 14.62 3.93 16.02
C GLU A 228 14.94 4.61 17.35
N LYS A 229 16.19 5.12 17.47
CA LYS A 229 16.59 5.86 18.68
C LYS A 229 15.79 7.14 18.86
N ALA A 230 15.54 7.91 17.80
CA ALA A 230 14.71 9.11 17.88
C ALA A 230 13.27 8.78 18.32
N LEU A 231 12.68 7.68 17.82
CA LEU A 231 11.37 7.19 18.26
C LEU A 231 11.38 6.81 19.75
N GLN A 232 12.38 6.08 20.22
CA GLN A 232 12.51 5.74 21.63
C GLN A 232 12.59 7.00 22.50
N LEU A 233 13.36 8.00 22.07
CA LEU A 233 13.50 9.26 22.80
C LEU A 233 12.19 10.05 22.85
N VAL A 234 11.42 10.13 21.75
CA VAL A 234 10.14 10.86 21.78
C VAL A 234 9.15 10.20 22.75
N TYR A 235 9.11 8.89 22.83
CA TYR A 235 8.29 8.17 23.81
C TYR A 235 8.72 8.48 25.25
N ILE A 236 10.02 8.47 25.53
CA ILE A 236 10.56 8.75 26.85
C ILE A 236 10.28 10.20 27.25
N PHE A 237 10.47 11.17 26.35
CA PHE A 237 10.27 12.58 26.67
C PHE A 237 8.80 12.97 26.85
N LYS A 238 7.88 12.27 26.20
CA LYS A 238 6.43 12.54 26.31
C LYS A 238 5.75 11.78 27.45
N SER A 239 6.26 10.63 27.84
CA SER A 239 5.70 9.88 28.96
C SER A 239 5.89 10.61 30.29
N GLN A 240 4.84 10.58 31.12
CA GLN A 240 4.86 11.11 32.49
C GLN A 240 4.96 10.02 33.56
N ASP A 241 5.16 8.77 33.16
CA ASP A 241 5.35 7.67 34.09
C ASP A 241 6.64 7.84 34.90
N ALA A 242 6.61 7.45 36.18
CA ALA A 242 7.76 7.57 37.09
C ALA A 242 9.01 6.81 36.58
N LYS A 243 8.82 5.66 35.93
CA LYS A 243 9.91 4.90 35.29
C LYS A 243 10.48 5.65 34.08
N ALA A 244 9.62 6.23 33.26
CA ALA A 244 10.04 7.02 32.11
C ALA A 244 10.80 8.30 32.55
N LEU A 245 10.36 8.98 33.62
CA LEU A 245 11.08 10.10 34.21
C LEU A 245 12.46 9.71 34.71
N GLN A 246 12.59 8.55 35.40
CA GLN A 246 13.87 8.03 35.84
C GLN A 246 14.79 7.70 34.65
N TYR A 247 14.26 7.09 33.58
CA TYR A 247 15.00 6.80 32.38
C TYR A 247 15.40 8.08 31.63
N LYS A 248 14.53 9.08 31.61
CA LYS A 248 14.83 10.41 31.08
C LYS A 248 16.00 11.06 31.82
N SER A 249 15.99 11.02 33.16
CA SER A 249 17.09 11.53 33.97
C SER A 249 18.42 10.80 33.72
N ASP A 250 18.38 9.47 33.54
CA ASP A 250 19.55 8.67 33.21
C ASP A 250 20.16 9.07 31.86
N ILE A 251 19.35 9.15 30.79
CA ILE A 251 19.81 9.56 29.44
C ILE A 251 20.40 10.98 29.49
N ILE A 252 19.71 11.91 30.12
CA ILE A 252 20.20 13.30 30.24
C ILE A 252 21.52 13.33 31.02
N ALA A 253 21.62 12.60 32.14
CA ALA A 253 22.85 12.55 32.93
C ALA A 253 24.04 12.01 32.15
N LYS A 254 23.84 10.88 31.42
CA LYS A 254 24.87 10.28 30.55
C LYS A 254 25.33 11.26 29.48
N SER A 255 24.38 11.90 28.78
CA SER A 255 24.69 12.89 27.73
C SER A 255 25.47 14.08 28.23
N LEU A 256 25.13 14.58 29.42
CA LEU A 256 25.85 15.71 30.04
C LEU A 256 27.26 15.28 30.50
N LEU A 257 27.44 14.03 31.00
CA LEU A 257 28.75 13.47 31.33
C LEU A 257 29.64 13.34 30.08
N ASP A 258 29.07 12.90 28.95
CA ASP A 258 29.79 12.81 27.68
C ASP A 258 30.23 14.19 27.19
N ILE A 259 29.38 15.21 27.32
CA ILE A 259 29.75 16.61 27.00
C ILE A 259 30.89 17.09 27.90
N LEU A 260 30.85 16.79 29.22
CA LEU A 260 31.90 17.13 30.15
C LEU A 260 33.25 16.48 29.83
N SER A 261 33.21 15.26 29.33
CA SER A 261 34.41 14.47 28.95
C SER A 261 34.89 14.72 27.50
N SER A 262 34.21 15.56 26.74
CA SER A 262 34.48 15.80 25.30
C SER A 262 35.83 16.46 24.98
N GLY A 263 36.59 16.94 25.97
CA GLY A 263 37.86 17.63 25.77
C GLY A 263 37.77 19.02 25.14
N LYS A 264 36.54 19.56 24.95
CA LYS A 264 36.31 20.90 24.39
C LYS A 264 36.68 22.00 25.43
N GLN A 265 36.77 23.25 24.95
CA GLN A 265 37.01 24.40 25.84
C GLN A 265 35.90 24.54 26.89
N PRO A 266 36.20 24.87 28.16
CA PRO A 266 35.20 24.95 29.24
C PRO A 266 34.02 25.88 28.92
N THR A 267 34.23 26.96 28.18
CA THR A 267 33.14 27.85 27.72
C THR A 267 32.17 27.13 26.77
N GLN A 268 32.69 26.37 25.83
CA GLN A 268 31.87 25.61 24.90
C GLN A 268 31.10 24.48 25.61
N VAL A 269 31.79 23.79 26.55
CA VAL A 269 31.15 22.74 27.38
C VAL A 269 30.00 23.33 28.18
N ARG A 270 30.24 24.46 28.90
CA ARG A 270 29.20 25.17 29.67
C ARG A 270 27.99 25.51 28.79
N ASP A 271 28.24 26.13 27.65
CA ASP A 271 27.17 26.59 26.76
C ASP A 271 26.34 25.41 26.21
N GLN A 272 26.99 24.28 25.91
CA GLN A 272 26.31 23.05 25.51
C GLN A 272 25.49 22.45 26.67
N LEU A 273 26.03 22.39 27.89
CA LEU A 273 25.30 21.89 29.06
C LEU A 273 24.07 22.74 29.35
N ILE A 274 24.20 24.07 29.30
CA ILE A 274 23.08 24.99 29.50
C ILE A 274 22.02 24.80 28.39
N ALA A 275 22.44 24.69 27.15
CA ALA A 275 21.52 24.48 26.04
C ALA A 275 20.72 23.16 26.17
N VAL A 276 21.39 22.07 26.53
CA VAL A 276 20.72 20.78 26.78
C VAL A 276 19.76 20.89 27.95
N LEU A 277 20.17 21.43 29.09
CA LEU A 277 19.34 21.56 30.29
C LEU A 277 18.18 22.55 30.14
N THR A 278 18.28 23.51 29.23
CA THR A 278 17.18 24.42 28.91
C THR A 278 16.06 23.72 28.16
N ASN A 279 16.43 22.88 27.19
CA ASN A 279 15.47 22.19 26.34
C ASN A 279 15.02 20.84 26.91
N TYR A 280 15.93 20.12 27.58
CA TYR A 280 15.72 18.77 28.10
C TYR A 280 16.07 18.76 29.59
N ASN A 281 15.06 18.72 30.43
CA ASN A 281 15.23 18.69 31.89
C ASN A 281 14.24 17.72 32.55
N THR A 282 14.54 17.40 33.81
CA THR A 282 13.65 16.65 34.69
C THR A 282 13.55 17.36 36.03
N PRO A 283 12.59 17.00 36.90
CA PRO A 283 12.54 17.55 38.25
C PRO A 283 13.86 17.39 39.03
N ASP A 284 14.58 16.30 38.77
CA ASP A 284 15.83 15.96 39.47
C ASP A 284 17.06 16.58 38.81
N ILE A 285 17.04 16.80 37.50
CA ILE A 285 18.16 17.38 36.74
C ILE A 285 17.68 18.57 35.92
N ASN A 286 17.87 19.76 36.45
CA ASN A 286 17.59 21.05 35.80
C ASN A 286 18.58 22.12 36.29
N LEU A 287 18.59 23.27 35.66
CA LEU A 287 19.53 24.34 35.98
C LEU A 287 19.39 24.89 37.40
N ASP A 288 18.22 24.73 38.03
CA ASP A 288 17.91 25.21 39.38
C ASP A 288 18.04 24.11 40.46
N THR A 289 18.42 22.87 40.06
CA THR A 289 18.68 21.76 40.97
C THR A 289 19.74 22.18 42.01
N ILE A 290 19.39 22.04 43.28
CA ILE A 290 20.26 22.43 44.42
C ILE A 290 21.24 21.30 44.69
N ILE A 291 22.53 21.60 44.67
CA ILE A 291 23.63 20.74 45.07
C ILE A 291 24.07 21.18 46.46
N ALA A 292 23.67 20.40 47.48
CA ALA A 292 24.02 20.68 48.87
C ALA A 292 25.45 20.23 49.20
N GLN A 293 26.20 21.08 49.89
CA GLN A 293 27.54 20.79 50.40
C GLN A 293 27.62 21.19 51.90
N PRO A 294 28.54 20.64 52.64
CA PRO A 294 28.73 21.06 54.04
C PRO A 294 28.97 22.57 54.14
N GLY A 295 28.00 23.28 54.75
CA GLY A 295 28.09 24.72 55.00
C GLY A 295 27.61 25.64 53.87
N TYR A 296 27.27 25.15 52.68
CA TYR A 296 26.70 25.94 51.58
C TYR A 296 25.91 25.11 50.59
N SER A 297 25.10 25.77 49.77
CA SER A 297 24.42 25.14 48.62
C SER A 297 24.61 25.99 47.38
N ARG A 298 24.63 25.35 46.20
CA ARG A 298 24.70 26.00 44.91
C ARG A 298 23.68 25.38 43.97
N THR A 299 23.14 26.17 43.05
CA THR A 299 22.36 25.59 41.94
C THR A 299 23.29 24.97 40.89
N LEU A 300 22.80 24.02 40.11
CA LEU A 300 23.55 23.46 39.01
C LEU A 300 24.06 24.57 38.06
N ARG A 301 23.24 25.59 37.76
CA ARG A 301 23.63 26.79 37.00
C ARG A 301 24.86 27.50 37.61
N GLN A 302 24.91 27.65 38.92
CA GLN A 302 26.04 28.29 39.59
C GLN A 302 27.31 27.43 39.53
N CYS A 303 27.17 26.10 39.54
CA CYS A 303 28.29 25.16 39.40
C CYS A 303 28.92 25.19 37.99
N LEU A 304 28.18 25.63 36.98
CA LEU A 304 28.65 25.75 35.60
C LEU A 304 29.36 27.10 35.33
N ASN A 305 29.48 27.99 36.33
CA ASN A 305 30.19 29.26 36.17
C ASN A 305 31.68 29.04 35.91
N ILE A 306 32.24 29.89 35.05
CA ILE A 306 33.65 29.88 34.65
C ILE A 306 34.36 30.97 35.42
N ASP A 307 35.52 30.64 35.97
CA ASP A 307 36.37 31.58 36.69
C ASP A 307 37.21 32.48 35.73
N ASN A 308 37.95 33.43 36.33
CA ASN A 308 38.81 34.34 35.56
C ASN A 308 39.98 33.63 34.86
N GLN A 309 40.22 32.35 35.15
CA GLN A 309 41.24 31.52 34.49
C GLN A 309 40.67 30.66 33.37
N GLY A 310 39.37 30.81 33.08
CA GLY A 310 38.69 30.03 32.05
C GLY A 310 38.37 28.59 32.46
N LYS A 311 38.33 28.27 33.75
CA LYS A 311 38.03 26.91 34.28
C LYS A 311 36.66 26.88 34.97
N MET A 312 36.08 25.72 35.05
CA MET A 312 34.89 25.43 35.86
C MET A 312 35.31 24.85 37.21
N PRO A 313 35.44 25.64 38.26
CA PRO A 313 35.99 25.15 39.54
C PRO A 313 35.08 24.17 40.29
N ALA A 314 33.78 24.17 39.99
CA ALA A 314 32.80 23.29 40.62
C ALA A 314 32.40 22.09 39.75
N VAL A 315 33.19 21.72 38.71
CA VAL A 315 32.88 20.62 37.78
C VAL A 315 32.72 19.29 38.48
N SER A 316 33.49 19.03 39.55
CA SER A 316 33.37 17.77 40.34
C SER A 316 31.98 17.58 40.93
N LEU A 317 31.36 18.66 41.44
CA LEU A 317 30.01 18.64 42.00
C LEU A 317 28.96 18.31 40.92
N VAL A 318 29.17 18.82 39.72
CA VAL A 318 28.31 18.50 38.56
C VAL A 318 28.44 17.02 38.17
N VAL A 319 29.68 16.50 38.11
CA VAL A 319 29.95 15.11 37.82
C VAL A 319 29.33 14.19 38.88
N ASP A 320 29.45 14.51 40.15
CA ASP A 320 28.88 13.72 41.26
C ASP A 320 27.35 13.68 41.18
N LEU A 321 26.69 14.80 40.92
CA LEU A 321 25.24 14.87 40.72
C LEU A 321 24.80 14.00 39.55
N LEU A 322 25.44 14.18 38.41
CA LEU A 322 25.06 13.44 37.18
C LEU A 322 25.32 11.93 37.31
N SER A 323 26.45 11.56 37.94
CA SER A 323 26.80 10.16 38.17
C SER A 323 25.81 9.43 39.08
N ALA A 324 25.19 10.17 40.04
CA ALA A 324 24.14 9.61 40.90
C ALA A 324 22.87 9.22 40.11
N HIS A 325 22.61 9.88 38.99
CA HIS A 325 21.46 9.62 38.13
C HIS A 325 21.79 8.69 36.94
N ALA A 326 23.06 8.59 36.52
CA ALA A 326 23.51 7.67 35.46
C ALA A 326 23.54 6.22 35.98
N LYS A 327 22.54 5.42 35.59
CA LYS A 327 22.40 4.02 36.01
C LYS A 327 22.69 3.08 34.83
N THR A 328 23.39 1.97 35.09
CA THR A 328 23.82 1.02 34.05
C THR A 328 22.76 -0.02 33.66
N ASP A 329 21.68 -0.17 34.42
CA ASP A 329 20.75 -1.29 34.30
C ASP A 329 19.38 -0.94 33.68
N LEU A 330 19.24 0.25 33.08
CA LEU A 330 17.96 0.75 32.57
C LEU A 330 17.69 0.41 31.08
N ASP A 331 18.53 -0.36 30.42
CA ASP A 331 18.45 -0.63 28.98
C ASP A 331 17.21 -1.42 28.50
N LYS A 332 16.29 -1.79 29.41
CA LYS A 332 15.12 -2.65 29.10
C LYS A 332 13.81 -2.15 29.71
N ILE A 333 13.58 -0.84 29.78
CA ILE A 333 12.27 -0.36 30.19
C ILE A 333 11.33 -0.31 28.99
N GLU A 334 10.34 -1.22 28.98
CA GLU A 334 9.19 -1.09 28.09
C GLU A 334 8.37 0.12 28.55
N VAL A 335 8.39 1.18 27.76
CA VAL A 335 7.54 2.36 27.97
C VAL A 335 6.18 2.08 27.32
N GLU A 336 5.09 2.16 28.07
CA GLU A 336 3.75 2.05 27.51
C GLU A 336 3.50 3.19 26.51
N HIS A 337 3.07 2.85 25.29
CA HIS A 337 2.94 3.78 24.17
C HIS A 337 1.52 4.37 24.04
N ASN A 338 0.96 4.89 25.12
CA ASN A 338 -0.41 5.40 25.15
C ASN A 338 -0.50 6.94 25.13
N PHE A 339 0.24 7.59 24.24
CA PHE A 339 0.20 9.06 24.12
C PHE A 339 0.44 9.52 22.69
N ALA A 340 -0.16 10.67 22.36
CA ALA A 340 0.08 11.32 21.07
C ALA A 340 1.40 12.11 21.11
N TYR A 341 2.11 12.09 19.99
CA TYR A 341 3.20 13.02 19.71
C TYR A 341 3.07 13.55 18.28
N SER A 342 3.62 14.74 18.07
CA SER A 342 3.66 15.40 16.78
C SER A 342 4.99 15.16 16.06
N LEU A 343 5.06 15.54 14.78
CA LEU A 343 6.35 15.54 14.06
C LEU A 343 7.35 16.52 14.70
N GLU A 344 6.88 17.61 15.34
CA GLU A 344 7.73 18.55 16.06
C GLU A 344 8.38 17.90 17.29
N ASP A 345 7.63 17.10 18.05
CA ASP A 345 8.18 16.32 19.15
C ASP A 345 9.25 15.32 18.68
N LEU A 346 9.01 14.68 17.52
CA LEU A 346 9.99 13.79 16.90
C LEU A 346 11.23 14.57 16.44
N TYR A 347 11.07 15.79 15.92
CA TYR A 347 12.19 16.65 15.54
C TYR A 347 13.07 16.98 16.74
N GLN A 348 12.48 17.33 17.87
CA GLN A 348 13.21 17.56 19.12
C GLN A 348 13.94 16.32 19.61
N ALA A 349 13.32 15.13 19.45
CA ALA A 349 13.98 13.86 19.75
C ALA A 349 15.20 13.60 18.86
N PHE A 350 15.13 13.93 17.56
CA PHE A 350 16.30 13.88 16.68
C PHE A 350 17.39 14.87 17.09
N GLU A 351 17.05 16.09 17.51
CA GLU A 351 18.03 17.05 18.02
C GLU A 351 18.74 16.52 19.27
N PHE A 352 17.98 15.91 20.18
CA PHE A 352 18.58 15.31 21.38
C PHE A 352 19.42 14.08 21.04
N ALA A 353 19.00 13.23 20.09
CA ALA A 353 19.79 12.10 19.62
C ALA A 353 21.15 12.53 19.06
N LEU A 354 21.23 13.67 18.40
CA LEU A 354 22.50 14.25 17.89
C LEU A 354 23.44 14.66 19.03
N ILE A 355 22.92 14.99 20.20
CA ILE A 355 23.70 15.44 21.36
C ILE A 355 24.07 14.26 22.25
N SER A 356 23.20 13.25 22.35
CA SER A 356 23.34 12.06 23.21
C SER A 356 23.96 10.89 22.46
N GLU A 357 24.73 10.06 23.18
CA GLU A 357 25.15 8.72 22.77
C GLU A 357 25.97 8.61 21.48
N GLY A 358 27.22 8.98 21.52
CA GLY A 358 28.19 8.47 20.54
C GLY A 358 27.90 8.79 19.06
N VAL A 359 26.73 9.41 18.73
CA VAL A 359 26.47 9.98 17.41
C VAL A 359 27.54 11.03 17.10
N LEU A 360 28.04 11.70 18.14
CA LEU A 360 29.19 12.60 18.06
C LEU A 360 30.54 11.87 17.92
N SER A 361 30.60 10.58 18.15
CA SER A 361 31.85 9.78 18.02
C SER A 361 32.18 9.38 16.59
N SER A 362 31.20 9.48 15.67
CA SER A 362 31.36 9.17 14.24
C SER A 362 30.82 10.32 13.41
N GLU A 363 31.67 10.98 12.64
CA GLU A 363 31.30 12.04 11.69
C GLU A 363 30.21 11.57 10.72
N LYS A 364 30.33 10.34 10.22
CA LYS A 364 29.35 9.73 9.33
C LYS A 364 27.95 9.58 9.99
N ALA A 365 27.90 9.12 11.23
CA ALA A 365 26.63 8.97 11.97
C ALA A 365 25.97 10.34 12.26
N PHE A 366 26.80 11.35 12.58
CA PHE A 366 26.32 12.71 12.75
C PHE A 366 25.71 13.27 11.45
N ASP A 367 26.38 13.11 10.31
CA ASP A 367 25.90 13.59 9.02
C ASP A 367 24.59 12.91 8.61
N MET A 368 24.47 11.60 8.85
CA MET A 368 23.25 10.84 8.60
C MET A 368 22.07 11.34 9.46
N ALA A 369 22.27 11.52 10.75
CA ALA A 369 21.27 12.02 11.67
C ALA A 369 20.84 13.44 11.34
N ASN A 370 21.81 14.32 11.02
CA ASN A 370 21.54 15.69 10.61
C ASN A 370 20.75 15.75 9.30
N THR A 371 21.07 14.88 8.34
CA THR A 371 20.30 14.75 7.08
C THR A 371 18.86 14.40 7.35
N LEU A 372 18.58 13.40 8.19
CA LEU A 372 17.22 13.01 8.58
C LEU A 372 16.49 14.15 9.28
N LYS A 373 17.16 14.83 10.21
CA LYS A 373 16.62 15.99 10.93
C LYS A 373 16.21 17.12 9.98
N VAL A 374 17.08 17.48 9.02
CA VAL A 374 16.78 18.54 8.05
C VAL A 374 15.58 18.15 7.16
N ARG A 375 15.50 16.90 6.74
CA ARG A 375 14.35 16.40 5.95
C ARG A 375 13.06 16.44 6.77
N LEU A 376 13.08 16.03 8.03
CA LEU A 376 11.92 16.13 8.92
C LEU A 376 11.48 17.59 9.11
N HIS A 377 12.41 18.50 9.34
CA HIS A 377 12.13 19.94 9.44
C HIS A 377 11.48 20.50 8.17
N SER A 378 11.95 20.04 6.98
CA SER A 378 11.35 20.43 5.71
C SER A 378 9.90 19.93 5.55
N ILE A 379 9.58 18.75 6.09
CA ILE A 379 8.21 18.22 6.07
C ILE A 379 7.32 19.02 7.01
N ILE A 380 7.77 19.29 8.23
CA ILE A 380 7.02 20.03 9.26
C ILE A 380 6.66 21.44 8.77
N ASN A 381 7.63 22.17 8.22
CA ASN A 381 7.43 23.55 7.76
C ASN A 381 6.96 23.66 6.31
N GLY A 382 6.83 22.53 5.60
CA GLY A 382 6.33 22.46 4.24
C GLY A 382 4.84 22.15 4.18
N GLU A 383 4.38 21.86 2.97
CA GLU A 383 2.95 21.58 2.71
C GLU A 383 2.52 20.19 3.23
N HIS A 384 3.47 19.29 3.56
CA HIS A 384 3.18 17.91 3.92
C HIS A 384 2.90 17.69 5.42
N GLY A 385 3.33 18.58 6.28
CA GLY A 385 3.17 18.43 7.74
C GLY A 385 1.71 18.29 8.19
N VAL A 386 0.79 18.98 7.51
CA VAL A 386 -0.64 19.00 7.81
C VAL A 386 -1.30 17.61 7.74
N TYR A 387 -0.75 16.68 6.96
CA TYR A 387 -1.28 15.32 6.83
C TYR A 387 -0.95 14.42 8.02
N PHE A 388 -0.08 14.85 8.93
CA PHE A 388 0.32 14.13 10.14
C PHE A 388 -0.20 14.78 11.42
N ASP A 389 -0.82 15.94 11.31
CA ASP A 389 -1.39 16.67 12.43
C ASP A 389 -2.85 16.26 12.67
N VAL A 390 -3.15 15.77 13.87
CA VAL A 390 -4.47 15.34 14.29
C VAL A 390 -4.89 16.06 15.55
N ASP A 391 -6.17 16.40 15.63
CA ASP A 391 -6.70 17.28 16.70
C ASP A 391 -6.78 16.57 18.07
N HIS A 392 -6.83 15.23 18.09
CA HIS A 392 -6.98 14.45 19.31
C HIS A 392 -6.31 13.08 19.19
N PHE A 393 -5.96 12.52 20.34
CA PHE A 393 -5.44 11.16 20.41
C PHE A 393 -6.50 10.13 20.03
N MET A 394 -6.11 9.13 19.26
CA MET A 394 -6.92 7.96 18.93
C MET A 394 -6.04 6.72 18.84
N THR A 395 -6.59 5.56 19.16
CA THR A 395 -5.93 4.28 18.95
C THR A 395 -5.96 3.87 17.48
N LYS A 396 -5.11 2.90 17.08
CA LYS A 396 -5.16 2.35 15.70
C LYS A 396 -6.53 1.74 15.39
N GLU A 397 -7.19 1.11 16.36
CA GLU A 397 -8.55 0.55 16.22
C GLU A 397 -9.60 1.64 16.01
N GLU A 398 -9.57 2.71 16.80
CA GLU A 398 -10.48 3.86 16.64
C GLU A 398 -10.28 4.53 15.29
N PHE A 399 -9.03 4.71 14.85
CA PHE A 399 -8.72 5.23 13.52
C PHE A 399 -9.33 4.37 12.42
N MET A 400 -9.21 3.05 12.51
CA MET A 400 -9.79 2.14 11.51
C MET A 400 -11.32 2.17 11.54
N ILE A 401 -11.93 2.27 12.72
CA ILE A 401 -13.38 2.44 12.83
C ILE A 401 -13.80 3.76 12.16
N ASP A 402 -13.16 4.87 12.52
CA ASP A 402 -13.47 6.17 11.94
C ASP A 402 -13.22 6.21 10.43
N PHE A 403 -12.17 5.55 9.95
CA PHE A 403 -11.86 5.47 8.53
C PHE A 403 -12.93 4.72 7.73
N PHE A 404 -13.38 3.57 8.23
CA PHE A 404 -14.30 2.69 7.51
C PHE A 404 -15.79 2.91 7.83
N THR A 405 -16.16 3.84 8.72
CA THR A 405 -17.56 4.10 9.07
C THR A 405 -17.98 5.53 8.75
N LEU A 406 -19.28 5.77 8.67
CA LEU A 406 -19.83 7.12 8.54
C LEU A 406 -19.79 7.84 9.91
N PRO A 407 -19.48 9.15 9.96
CA PRO A 407 -19.46 9.93 11.20
C PRO A 407 -20.79 9.89 11.97
N GLU A 408 -21.91 9.91 11.24
CA GLU A 408 -23.26 9.89 11.79
C GLU A 408 -23.74 8.49 12.23
N ASN A 409 -23.08 7.42 11.75
CA ASN A 409 -23.42 6.05 12.11
C ASN A 409 -22.19 5.12 12.09
N ARG A 410 -21.54 5.00 13.23
CA ARG A 410 -20.34 4.15 13.42
C ARG A 410 -20.60 2.64 13.34
N GLN A 411 -21.84 2.21 13.27
CA GLN A 411 -22.20 0.80 13.06
C GLN A 411 -22.26 0.44 11.58
N ARG A 412 -22.32 1.43 10.70
CA ARG A 412 -22.41 1.24 9.25
C ARG A 412 -21.05 1.44 8.59
N THR A 413 -20.50 0.37 8.05
CA THR A 413 -19.24 0.42 7.30
C THR A 413 -19.45 0.94 5.88
N CYS A 414 -18.43 1.64 5.37
CA CYS A 414 -18.41 2.14 3.99
C CYS A 414 -17.94 1.04 3.04
N GLN A 415 -18.69 0.83 1.96
CA GLN A 415 -18.33 -0.13 0.92
C GLN A 415 -17.32 0.43 -0.07
N ILE A 416 -17.35 1.73 -0.33
CA ILE A 416 -16.35 2.41 -1.15
C ILE A 416 -15.81 3.62 -0.39
N ILE A 417 -14.49 3.73 -0.36
CA ILE A 417 -13.75 4.88 0.17
C ILE A 417 -12.83 5.37 -0.94
N ASN A 418 -13.09 6.57 -1.46
CA ASN A 418 -12.24 7.21 -2.47
C ASN A 418 -11.25 8.16 -1.79
N MET A 419 -9.96 7.95 -2.01
CA MET A 419 -8.87 8.79 -1.51
C MET A 419 -8.24 9.55 -2.68
N ASN A 420 -8.59 10.80 -2.84
CA ASN A 420 -8.08 11.67 -3.89
C ASN A 420 -6.68 12.20 -3.55
N PHE A 421 -5.67 11.79 -4.34
CA PHE A 421 -4.27 12.19 -4.18
C PHE A 421 -3.79 13.21 -5.22
N ALA A 422 -4.71 13.84 -5.97
CA ALA A 422 -4.36 14.77 -7.03
C ALA A 422 -3.64 16.06 -6.57
N TYR A 423 -3.64 16.37 -5.27
CA TYR A 423 -3.12 17.63 -4.74
C TYR A 423 -1.79 17.50 -3.98
N VAL A 424 -1.14 16.35 -4.09
CA VAL A 424 0.22 16.11 -3.57
C VAL A 424 1.12 15.61 -4.69
N ASP A 425 2.43 15.81 -4.53
CA ASP A 425 3.40 15.29 -5.50
C ASP A 425 3.48 13.76 -5.50
N ASP A 426 3.98 13.20 -6.60
CA ASP A 426 4.05 11.76 -6.84
C ASP A 426 4.81 11.00 -5.75
N ARG A 427 5.88 11.58 -5.24
CA ARG A 427 6.70 10.96 -4.21
C ARG A 427 5.94 10.86 -2.90
N PHE A 428 5.28 11.94 -2.49
CA PHE A 428 4.50 11.95 -1.26
C PHE A 428 3.25 11.08 -1.38
N ALA A 429 2.57 11.08 -2.54
CA ALA A 429 1.47 10.16 -2.83
C ALA A 429 1.90 8.70 -2.70
N LYS A 430 3.08 8.33 -3.22
CA LYS A 430 3.66 6.99 -3.08
C LYS A 430 3.89 6.61 -1.61
N ILE A 431 4.43 7.52 -0.80
CA ILE A 431 4.68 7.30 0.62
C ILE A 431 3.35 7.09 1.37
N LEU A 432 2.37 7.98 1.19
CA LEU A 432 1.05 7.84 1.81
C LEU A 432 0.38 6.51 1.44
N THR A 433 0.42 6.15 0.16
CA THR A 433 -0.16 4.89 -0.33
C THR A 433 0.48 3.68 0.35
N LYS A 434 1.81 3.66 0.54
CA LYS A 434 2.52 2.59 1.24
C LYS A 434 2.14 2.53 2.72
N ILE A 435 2.10 3.68 3.42
CA ILE A 435 1.77 3.74 4.85
C ILE A 435 0.32 3.27 5.07
N TYR A 436 -0.66 3.78 4.31
CA TYR A 436 -2.05 3.34 4.42
C TYR A 436 -2.21 1.85 4.13
N SER A 437 -1.56 1.34 3.07
CA SER A 437 -1.59 -0.08 2.73
C SER A 437 -1.02 -0.95 3.84
N LYS A 438 0.06 -0.50 4.51
CA LYS A 438 0.64 -1.16 5.69
C LYS A 438 -0.33 -1.14 6.88
N ILE A 439 -0.97 0.01 7.16
CA ILE A 439 -1.96 0.13 8.24
C ILE A 439 -3.13 -0.85 8.00
N PHE A 440 -3.68 -0.90 6.80
CA PHE A 440 -4.78 -1.80 6.45
C PHE A 440 -4.37 -3.27 6.54
N PHE A 441 -3.17 -3.60 6.08
CA PHE A 441 -2.66 -4.96 6.15
C PHE A 441 -2.41 -5.41 7.60
N ASN A 442 -1.79 -4.56 8.42
CA ASN A 442 -1.56 -4.84 9.84
C ASN A 442 -2.88 -4.98 10.61
N PHE A 443 -3.88 -4.13 10.32
CA PHE A 443 -5.21 -4.28 10.90
C PHE A 443 -5.81 -5.64 10.54
N ALA A 444 -5.81 -6.02 9.27
CA ALA A 444 -6.38 -7.28 8.82
C ALA A 444 -5.67 -8.52 9.40
N THR A 445 -4.34 -8.45 9.58
CA THR A 445 -3.55 -9.55 10.18
C THR A 445 -3.84 -9.74 11.67
N ASN A 446 -4.20 -8.67 12.38
CA ASN A 446 -4.48 -8.68 13.81
C ASN A 446 -5.93 -9.08 14.17
N LEU A 447 -6.82 -9.23 13.16
CA LEU A 447 -8.19 -9.66 13.41
C LEU A 447 -8.25 -11.08 13.98
N LYS A 448 -9.05 -11.28 15.01
CA LYS A 448 -9.26 -12.61 15.65
C LYS A 448 -9.70 -13.68 14.66
N ARG A 449 -10.56 -13.32 13.70
CA ARG A 449 -11.02 -14.19 12.62
C ARG A 449 -10.45 -13.67 11.30
N ARG A 450 -9.61 -14.46 10.67
CA ARG A 450 -8.99 -14.14 9.38
C ARG A 450 -10.04 -13.82 8.32
N ALA A 451 -9.75 -12.83 7.48
CA ALA A 451 -10.61 -12.39 6.37
C ALA A 451 -12.06 -12.04 6.77
N SER A 452 -12.33 -11.74 8.05
CA SER A 452 -13.67 -11.33 8.49
C SER A 452 -14.02 -9.90 8.09
N PHE A 453 -13.04 -9.11 7.73
CA PHE A 453 -13.16 -7.74 7.24
C PHE A 453 -12.32 -7.59 5.96
N PRO A 454 -12.86 -8.00 4.79
CA PRO A 454 -12.11 -7.95 3.54
C PRO A 454 -11.89 -6.51 3.08
N ILE A 455 -10.64 -6.18 2.70
CA ILE A 455 -10.24 -4.87 2.21
C ILE A 455 -9.66 -5.02 0.80
N HIS A 456 -10.27 -4.33 -0.16
CA HIS A 456 -9.77 -4.25 -1.53
C HIS A 456 -9.08 -2.90 -1.72
N ILE A 457 -7.76 -2.92 -1.84
CA ILE A 457 -6.94 -1.74 -2.09
C ILE A 457 -6.77 -1.61 -3.60
N VAL A 458 -7.44 -0.65 -4.20
CA VAL A 458 -7.39 -0.40 -5.64
C VAL A 458 -6.50 0.81 -5.91
N LEU A 459 -5.45 0.60 -6.69
CA LEU A 459 -4.42 1.60 -6.97
C LEU A 459 -4.58 2.09 -8.42
N GLU A 460 -5.05 3.33 -8.60
CA GLU A 460 -5.02 3.98 -9.89
C GLU A 460 -3.61 4.44 -10.22
N GLU A 461 -3.23 4.33 -11.50
CA GLU A 461 -1.87 4.56 -11.99
C GLU A 461 -0.82 3.83 -11.15
N ALA A 462 -1.09 2.55 -10.88
CA ALA A 462 -0.33 1.71 -9.96
C ALA A 462 1.18 1.69 -10.24
N HIS A 463 1.61 1.94 -11.49
CA HIS A 463 3.03 2.07 -11.86
C HIS A 463 3.75 3.21 -11.14
N ARG A 464 3.02 4.20 -10.58
CA ARG A 464 3.62 5.27 -9.76
C ARG A 464 4.02 4.80 -8.37
N TYR A 465 3.36 3.77 -7.83
CA TYR A 465 3.45 3.32 -6.44
C TYR A 465 4.14 1.97 -6.30
N VAL A 466 3.84 1.03 -7.20
CA VAL A 466 4.23 -0.38 -7.12
C VAL A 466 5.38 -0.67 -8.08
N GLN A 467 6.51 -0.05 -7.83
CA GLN A 467 7.73 -0.19 -8.63
C GLN A 467 8.73 -1.13 -7.94
N ASN A 468 9.70 -1.61 -8.70
CA ASN A 468 10.94 -2.16 -8.14
C ASN A 468 11.77 -0.97 -7.62
N ASP A 469 11.67 -0.70 -6.33
CA ASP A 469 12.38 0.38 -5.65
C ASP A 469 13.40 -0.15 -4.64
N THR A 470 14.13 0.75 -4.00
CA THR A 470 15.17 0.43 -3.02
C THR A 470 14.61 0.08 -1.63
N ASP A 471 13.30 0.00 -1.45
CA ASP A 471 12.69 -0.31 -0.14
C ASP A 471 13.25 -1.61 0.45
N VAL A 472 13.41 -2.67 -0.39
CA VAL A 472 13.93 -3.97 0.06
C VAL A 472 15.35 -3.84 0.59
N GLU A 473 16.16 -2.95 0.03
CA GLU A 473 17.54 -2.72 0.45
C GLU A 473 17.60 -1.93 1.77
N ILE A 474 16.65 -1.02 2.00
CA ILE A 474 16.63 -0.12 3.16
C ILE A 474 15.87 -0.75 4.33
N ILE A 475 14.60 -1.13 4.12
CA ILE A 475 13.70 -1.61 5.17
C ILE A 475 13.45 -3.12 5.13
N GLY A 476 14.08 -3.83 4.17
CA GLY A 476 14.03 -5.30 4.07
C GLY A 476 12.84 -5.88 3.33
N TYR A 477 11.84 -5.08 2.94
CA TYR A 477 10.66 -5.56 2.20
C TYR A 477 10.00 -4.43 1.39
N ASN A 478 9.18 -4.83 0.39
CA ASN A 478 8.21 -3.94 -0.24
C ASN A 478 6.80 -4.34 0.21
N ILE A 479 6.00 -3.38 0.69
CA ILE A 479 4.68 -3.65 1.28
C ILE A 479 3.71 -4.25 0.26
N PHE A 480 3.73 -3.81 -1.00
CA PHE A 480 2.83 -4.35 -2.03
C PHE A 480 3.20 -5.79 -2.40
N ASP A 481 4.49 -6.10 -2.52
CA ASP A 481 4.96 -7.47 -2.74
C ASP A 481 4.58 -8.39 -1.57
N ARG A 482 4.61 -7.89 -0.35
CA ARG A 482 4.18 -8.63 0.83
C ARG A 482 2.68 -8.88 0.81
N ILE A 483 1.87 -7.85 0.54
CA ILE A 483 0.41 -8.00 0.45
C ILE A 483 0.02 -8.95 -0.69
N THR A 484 0.68 -8.90 -1.85
CA THR A 484 0.37 -9.82 -2.97
C THR A 484 0.66 -11.28 -2.63
N LYS A 485 1.67 -11.55 -1.81
CA LYS A 485 2.02 -12.93 -1.39
C LYS A 485 1.15 -13.45 -0.25
N GLU A 486 0.75 -12.60 0.69
CA GLU A 486 0.15 -13.01 1.95
C GLU A 486 -1.27 -12.47 2.16
N GLY A 487 -1.62 -11.34 1.55
CA GLY A 487 -2.82 -10.55 1.83
C GLY A 487 -4.11 -11.33 1.68
N ARG A 488 -4.21 -12.21 0.67
CA ARG A 488 -5.38 -13.05 0.45
C ARG A 488 -5.76 -13.89 1.68
N LYS A 489 -4.79 -14.36 2.46
CA LYS A 489 -5.04 -15.15 3.68
C LYS A 489 -5.75 -14.33 4.77
N TYR A 490 -5.61 -13.01 4.72
CA TYR A 490 -6.16 -12.06 5.68
C TYR A 490 -7.33 -11.24 5.11
N GLY A 491 -7.70 -11.50 3.84
CA GLY A 491 -8.76 -10.76 3.16
C GLY A 491 -8.31 -9.40 2.59
N VAL A 492 -7.01 -9.18 2.41
CA VAL A 492 -6.49 -7.97 1.75
C VAL A 492 -6.13 -8.28 0.31
N ILE A 493 -6.82 -7.63 -0.61
CA ILE A 493 -6.69 -7.83 -2.06
C ILE A 493 -6.20 -6.54 -2.71
N LEU A 494 -5.25 -6.64 -3.63
CA LEU A 494 -4.79 -5.52 -4.44
C LEU A 494 -5.43 -5.56 -5.83
N GLY A 495 -5.89 -4.39 -6.28
CA GLY A 495 -6.30 -4.14 -7.66
C GLY A 495 -5.38 -3.09 -8.29
N PHE A 496 -4.71 -3.44 -9.38
CA PHE A 496 -3.79 -2.54 -10.08
C PHE A 496 -4.47 -1.98 -11.34
N ILE A 497 -4.55 -0.66 -11.44
CA ILE A 497 -5.03 0.03 -12.64
C ILE A 497 -3.83 0.76 -13.22
N THR A 498 -3.41 0.42 -14.43
CA THR A 498 -2.22 1.03 -15.02
C THR A 498 -2.26 1.07 -16.55
N GLN A 499 -1.59 2.07 -17.11
CA GLN A 499 -1.30 2.16 -18.53
C GLN A 499 0.10 1.61 -18.88
N ARG A 500 0.92 1.27 -17.87
CA ARG A 500 2.32 0.83 -18.03
C ARG A 500 2.61 -0.40 -17.17
N PRO A 501 2.08 -1.57 -17.55
CA PRO A 501 2.34 -2.80 -16.80
C PRO A 501 3.82 -3.18 -16.76
N SER A 502 4.63 -2.75 -17.74
CA SER A 502 6.08 -3.00 -17.75
C SER A 502 6.86 -2.30 -16.63
N GLU A 503 6.30 -1.21 -16.06
CA GLU A 503 6.90 -0.48 -14.94
C GLU A 503 6.49 -1.04 -13.56
N LEU A 504 5.48 -1.93 -13.50
CA LEU A 504 5.06 -2.56 -12.24
C LEU A 504 6.08 -3.57 -11.73
N SER A 505 6.10 -3.78 -10.41
CA SER A 505 6.80 -4.91 -9.80
C SER A 505 6.36 -6.22 -10.46
N LYS A 506 7.32 -6.97 -11.00
CA LYS A 506 7.06 -8.30 -11.59
C LYS A 506 6.48 -9.27 -10.55
N THR A 507 6.90 -9.15 -9.29
CA THR A 507 6.36 -9.92 -8.18
C THR A 507 4.88 -9.64 -8.00
N ALA A 508 4.49 -8.37 -7.91
CA ALA A 508 3.11 -7.95 -7.72
C ALA A 508 2.22 -8.42 -8.88
N LEU A 509 2.67 -8.21 -10.11
CA LEU A 509 1.91 -8.55 -11.30
C LEU A 509 1.72 -10.06 -11.47
N SER A 510 2.75 -10.87 -11.15
CA SER A 510 2.69 -12.34 -11.25
C SER A 510 1.70 -12.98 -10.25
N GLN A 511 1.31 -12.27 -9.20
CA GLN A 511 0.33 -12.74 -8.22
C GLN A 511 -1.11 -12.36 -8.59
N CYS A 512 -1.32 -11.59 -9.66
CA CYS A 512 -2.65 -11.33 -10.19
C CYS A 512 -3.19 -12.57 -10.90
N SER A 513 -4.40 -12.96 -10.52
CA SER A 513 -5.10 -14.09 -11.17
C SER A 513 -6.05 -13.64 -12.27
N ASN A 514 -6.49 -12.37 -12.22
CA ASN A 514 -7.49 -11.82 -13.12
C ASN A 514 -6.96 -10.56 -13.79
N PHE A 515 -7.18 -10.49 -15.10
CA PHE A 515 -6.77 -9.35 -15.93
C PHE A 515 -7.94 -8.86 -16.78
N ILE A 516 -8.15 -7.55 -16.77
CA ILE A 516 -9.01 -6.84 -17.74
C ILE A 516 -8.07 -6.01 -18.59
N VAL A 517 -7.96 -6.35 -19.86
CA VAL A 517 -7.05 -5.68 -20.80
C VAL A 517 -7.88 -4.88 -21.79
N LEU A 518 -7.67 -3.59 -21.77
CA LEU A 518 -8.21 -2.64 -22.74
C LEU A 518 -7.14 -2.36 -23.79
N ARG A 519 -7.46 -1.54 -24.79
CA ARG A 519 -6.55 -1.23 -25.89
C ARG A 519 -5.17 -0.75 -25.43
N MET A 520 -4.12 -1.40 -25.96
CA MET A 520 -2.71 -1.12 -25.66
C MET A 520 -1.87 -1.12 -26.94
N TYR A 521 -0.81 -0.29 -26.97
CA TYR A 521 0.02 -0.12 -28.17
C TYR A 521 1.52 -0.28 -27.91
N TYR A 522 2.00 -0.13 -26.67
CA TYR A 522 3.42 -0.15 -26.38
C TYR A 522 3.94 -1.60 -26.40
N PRO A 523 4.99 -1.91 -27.21
CA PRO A 523 5.43 -3.30 -27.43
C PRO A 523 5.85 -4.01 -26.14
N ASP A 524 6.56 -3.34 -25.23
CA ASP A 524 7.02 -3.97 -23.98
C ASP A 524 5.84 -4.36 -23.07
N ASP A 525 4.78 -3.54 -23.06
CA ASP A 525 3.56 -3.82 -22.30
C ASP A 525 2.81 -5.02 -22.91
N LEU A 526 2.76 -5.11 -24.24
CA LEU A 526 2.15 -6.26 -24.95
C LEU A 526 2.92 -7.56 -24.68
N ILE A 527 4.25 -7.52 -24.63
CA ILE A 527 5.10 -8.67 -24.28
C ILE A 527 4.76 -9.16 -22.86
N ILE A 528 4.57 -8.24 -21.91
CA ILE A 528 4.19 -8.61 -20.54
C ILE A 528 2.82 -9.27 -20.52
N ILE A 529 1.81 -8.69 -21.19
CA ILE A 529 0.47 -9.27 -21.27
C ILE A 529 0.54 -10.69 -21.84
N LYS A 530 1.32 -10.91 -22.90
CA LYS A 530 1.56 -12.24 -23.48
C LYS A 530 2.19 -13.20 -22.47
N SER A 531 3.11 -12.72 -21.65
CA SER A 531 3.78 -13.55 -20.64
C SER A 531 2.90 -13.93 -19.45
N MET A 532 1.81 -13.18 -19.17
CA MET A 532 0.90 -13.44 -18.06
C MET A 532 0.02 -14.67 -18.26
N SER A 533 -0.25 -15.05 -19.48
CA SER A 533 -1.09 -16.20 -19.77
C SER A 533 -0.62 -16.92 -21.03
N ALA A 534 -0.34 -18.21 -20.89
CA ALA A 534 -0.03 -19.10 -22.04
C ALA A 534 -1.19 -19.22 -23.06
N LYS A 535 -2.38 -18.70 -22.70
CA LYS A 535 -3.58 -18.74 -23.55
C LYS A 535 -3.78 -17.46 -24.38
N VAL A 536 -3.00 -16.42 -24.14
CA VAL A 536 -3.05 -15.18 -24.92
C VAL A 536 -2.25 -15.41 -26.21
N THR A 537 -2.97 -15.55 -27.31
CA THR A 537 -2.36 -15.72 -28.65
C THR A 537 -1.91 -14.39 -29.22
N ASP A 538 -0.99 -14.41 -30.20
CA ASP A 538 -0.52 -13.22 -30.90
C ASP A 538 -1.70 -12.45 -31.55
N GLU A 539 -2.67 -13.15 -32.12
CA GLU A 539 -3.87 -12.53 -32.69
C GLU A 539 -4.79 -11.91 -31.64
N SER A 540 -4.86 -12.48 -30.43
CA SER A 540 -5.57 -11.85 -29.32
C SER A 540 -4.92 -10.53 -28.93
N ILE A 541 -3.59 -10.44 -28.98
CA ILE A 541 -2.82 -9.22 -28.73
C ILE A 541 -3.03 -8.18 -29.84
N GLU A 542 -3.06 -8.60 -31.11
CA GLU A 542 -3.33 -7.69 -32.23
C GLU A 542 -4.72 -7.04 -32.18
N ARG A 543 -5.67 -7.64 -31.45
CA ARG A 543 -7.03 -7.11 -31.24
C ARG A 543 -7.13 -6.16 -30.04
N ILE A 544 -6.17 -6.21 -29.14
CA ILE A 544 -6.07 -5.32 -27.98
C ILE A 544 -5.47 -3.99 -28.41
#